data_40320aa7402e9da1880a1978446c792e
#
_entry.id   40320aa7402e9da1880a1978446c792e
#
_cell.length_a   1.000
_cell.length_b   1.000
_cell.length_c   1.000
_cell.angle_alpha   90.00
_cell.angle_beta   90.00
_cell.angle_gamma   90.00
#
_symmetry.space_group_name_H-M   'P 1'
#
loop_
_entity.id
_entity.type
_entity.pdbx_description
1 polymer ?
#
loop_
_entity_poly.entity_id
_entity_poly.type
_entity_poly.pdbx_seq_one_letter_code
_entity_poly.pdbx_strand_id
1 'polypeptide(L)'
;MKLTEETKNRISEILDSDEFMNSLYVDANGNELDKETRDQLGQFYTPGKICIQMIEKFKWDTLSGKNILDPTCGSGNLLIACLIAGADLDKLYGNEYDARVIPTCRKRILRAAEILGLDVSKFNDWQIHQGNALIPDCLTEFGPDYDSTILSSLLKRRWGMSGGWMDNPEHYKEAEQLDLFGGLL
;
A
#
# COMPACT_ATOMS: atom_id res chain seq x y z
N MET A 1 0.59 7.78 -15.43
CA MET A 1 0.25 6.49 -16.13
C MET A 1 -1.25 6.40 -16.34
N LYS A 2 -1.73 5.88 -17.47
CA LYS A 2 -3.16 5.57 -17.66
C LYS A 2 -3.35 4.06 -17.67
N LEU A 3 -4.25 3.57 -16.84
CA LEU A 3 -4.63 2.16 -16.85
C LEU A 3 -5.66 1.88 -17.96
N THR A 4 -5.57 0.72 -18.59
CA THR A 4 -6.61 0.25 -19.51
C THR A 4 -7.88 -0.07 -18.70
N GLU A 5 -9.05 -0.02 -19.36
CA GLU A 5 -10.31 -0.41 -18.71
C GLU A 5 -10.27 -1.88 -18.27
N GLU A 6 -9.61 -2.75 -19.02
CA GLU A 6 -9.39 -4.14 -18.64
C GLU A 6 -8.64 -4.26 -17.31
N THR A 7 -7.52 -3.50 -17.15
CA THR A 7 -6.74 -3.48 -15.91
C THR A 7 -7.58 -2.95 -14.73
N LYS A 8 -8.34 -1.87 -14.94
CA LYS A 8 -9.23 -1.31 -13.90
C LYS A 8 -10.29 -2.30 -13.47
N ASN A 9 -10.93 -2.95 -14.41
CA ASN A 9 -11.92 -3.99 -14.13
C ASN A 9 -11.27 -5.14 -13.35
N ARG A 10 -10.08 -5.57 -13.74
CA ARG A 10 -9.35 -6.64 -13.06
C ARG A 10 -8.97 -6.29 -11.62
N ILE A 11 -8.56 -5.03 -11.36
CA ILE A 11 -8.32 -4.54 -10.00
C ILE A 11 -9.60 -4.64 -9.16
N SER A 12 -10.72 -4.14 -9.69
CA SER A 12 -12.00 -4.20 -8.98
C SER A 12 -12.47 -5.64 -8.76
N GLU A 13 -12.41 -6.49 -9.79
CA GLU A 13 -12.80 -7.90 -9.70
C GLU A 13 -12.06 -8.65 -8.59
N ILE A 14 -10.75 -8.43 -8.44
CA ILE A 14 -9.95 -9.11 -7.43
C ILE A 14 -10.17 -8.48 -6.06
N LEU A 15 -9.98 -7.16 -5.92
CA LEU A 15 -10.02 -6.51 -4.61
C LEU A 15 -11.41 -6.46 -3.98
N ASP A 16 -12.47 -6.37 -4.80
CA ASP A 16 -13.86 -6.30 -4.32
C ASP A 16 -14.53 -7.70 -4.29
N SER A 17 -13.77 -8.78 -4.58
CA SER A 17 -14.28 -10.15 -4.43
C SER A 17 -14.46 -10.53 -2.96
N ASP A 18 -15.39 -11.45 -2.68
CA ASP A 18 -15.65 -11.94 -1.32
C ASP A 18 -14.37 -12.49 -0.65
N GLU A 19 -13.51 -13.18 -1.41
CA GLU A 19 -12.24 -13.71 -0.91
C GLU A 19 -11.33 -12.60 -0.36
N PHE A 20 -11.17 -11.52 -1.13
CA PHE A 20 -10.29 -10.42 -0.73
C PHE A 20 -10.95 -9.49 0.30
N MET A 21 -12.25 -9.25 0.21
CA MET A 21 -12.98 -8.44 1.17
C MET A 21 -13.02 -9.09 2.56
N ASN A 22 -13.30 -10.39 2.64
CA ASN A 22 -13.35 -11.13 3.92
C ASN A 22 -11.97 -11.28 4.58
N SER A 23 -10.89 -11.07 3.83
CA SER A 23 -9.50 -11.13 4.35
C SER A 23 -8.92 -9.77 4.75
N LEU A 24 -9.69 -8.68 4.72
CA LEU A 24 -9.14 -7.33 4.98
C LEU A 24 -8.72 -7.12 6.43
N TYR A 25 -9.53 -7.59 7.36
CA TYR A 25 -9.39 -7.28 8.79
C TYR A 25 -9.25 -8.55 9.64
N VAL A 26 -8.40 -9.46 9.18
CA VAL A 26 -8.14 -10.70 9.92
C VAL A 26 -6.66 -10.85 10.25
N ASP A 27 -6.36 -11.51 11.36
CA ASP A 27 -5.00 -11.88 11.75
C ASP A 27 -4.50 -13.11 10.96
N ALA A 28 -3.30 -13.58 11.28
CA ALA A 28 -2.69 -14.76 10.65
C ALA A 28 -3.53 -16.04 10.80
N ASN A 29 -4.36 -16.13 11.85
CA ASN A 29 -5.20 -17.27 12.18
C ASN A 29 -6.62 -17.15 11.59
N GLY A 30 -6.91 -16.03 10.91
CA GLY A 30 -8.24 -15.75 10.37
C GLY A 30 -9.23 -15.15 11.38
N ASN A 31 -8.77 -14.74 12.56
CA ASN A 31 -9.62 -14.07 13.53
C ASN A 31 -9.83 -12.61 13.12
N GLU A 32 -11.06 -12.14 13.22
CA GLU A 32 -11.37 -10.74 12.93
C GLU A 32 -10.67 -9.81 13.94
N LEU A 33 -10.02 -8.78 13.43
CA LEU A 33 -9.44 -7.72 14.24
C LEU A 33 -10.56 -6.84 14.79
N ASP A 34 -10.55 -6.59 16.10
CA ASP A 34 -11.60 -5.81 16.73
C ASP A 34 -11.66 -4.38 16.19
N LYS A 35 -12.88 -3.87 16.05
CA LYS A 35 -13.14 -2.58 15.43
C LYS A 35 -12.53 -1.42 16.22
N GLU A 36 -12.58 -1.48 17.56
CA GLU A 36 -12.07 -0.40 18.41
C GLU A 36 -10.55 -0.21 18.21
N THR A 37 -9.80 -1.29 18.22
CA THR A 37 -8.35 -1.26 17.95
C THR A 37 -8.06 -0.75 16.53
N ARG A 38 -8.83 -1.19 15.52
CA ARG A 38 -8.66 -0.71 14.15
C ARG A 38 -8.91 0.80 14.04
N ASP A 39 -9.95 1.31 14.67
CA ASP A 39 -10.30 2.73 14.68
C ASP A 39 -9.21 3.55 15.40
N GLN A 40 -8.67 3.06 16.53
CA GLN A 40 -7.57 3.69 17.26
C GLN A 40 -6.26 3.73 16.45
N LEU A 41 -5.98 2.69 15.66
CA LEU A 41 -4.80 2.60 14.81
C LEU A 41 -4.99 3.26 13.44
N GLY A 42 -6.18 3.77 13.14
CA GLY A 42 -6.49 4.36 11.84
C GLY A 42 -6.44 3.34 10.69
N GLN A 43 -6.76 2.08 10.95
CA GLN A 43 -6.71 1.00 9.97
C GLN A 43 -7.95 1.02 9.07
N PHE A 44 -7.82 1.67 7.93
CA PHE A 44 -8.84 1.67 6.89
C PHE A 44 -8.26 1.05 5.62
N TYR A 45 -9.01 0.13 5.00
CA TYR A 45 -8.58 -0.39 3.70
C TYR A 45 -8.80 0.66 2.60
N THR A 46 -7.92 0.65 1.62
CA THR A 46 -8.06 1.51 0.43
C THR A 46 -8.91 0.76 -0.61
N PRO A 47 -10.12 1.26 -0.97
CA PRO A 47 -10.96 0.62 -1.97
C PRO A 47 -10.29 0.53 -3.34
N GLY A 48 -10.61 -0.50 -4.13
CA GLY A 48 -10.04 -0.72 -5.46
C GLY A 48 -10.13 0.50 -6.37
N LYS A 49 -11.26 1.22 -6.36
CA LYS A 49 -11.44 2.49 -7.10
C LYS A 49 -10.42 3.56 -6.71
N ILE A 50 -10.08 3.66 -5.43
CA ILE A 50 -9.08 4.63 -4.95
C ILE A 50 -7.69 4.17 -5.34
N CYS A 51 -7.37 2.87 -5.24
CA CYS A 51 -6.10 2.33 -5.73
C CYS A 51 -5.87 2.66 -7.20
N ILE A 52 -6.90 2.51 -8.04
CA ILE A 52 -6.85 2.88 -9.48
C ILE A 52 -6.49 4.36 -9.64
N GLN A 53 -7.22 5.25 -8.95
CA GLN A 53 -6.96 6.69 -9.03
C GLN A 53 -5.54 7.05 -8.60
N MET A 54 -5.01 6.38 -7.58
CA MET A 54 -3.67 6.58 -7.08
C MET A 54 -2.62 6.14 -8.10
N ILE A 55 -2.77 4.96 -8.69
CA ILE A 55 -1.87 4.44 -9.71
C ILE A 55 -1.86 5.35 -10.95
N GLU A 56 -3.03 5.85 -11.37
CA GLU A 56 -3.12 6.76 -12.52
C GLU A 56 -2.42 8.12 -12.30
N LYS A 57 -2.13 8.49 -11.04
CA LYS A 57 -1.36 9.70 -10.72
C LYS A 57 0.16 9.51 -10.82
N PHE A 58 0.64 8.27 -10.93
CA PHE A 58 2.08 8.06 -11.12
C PHE A 58 2.56 8.68 -12.43
N LYS A 59 3.73 9.31 -12.35
CA LYS A 59 4.36 9.96 -13.51
C LYS A 59 5.09 8.99 -14.44
N TRP A 60 4.94 7.68 -14.22
CA TRP A 60 5.56 6.64 -15.03
C TRP A 60 4.63 6.13 -16.12
N ASP A 61 5.22 5.62 -17.17
CA ASP A 61 4.46 4.94 -18.23
C ASP A 61 4.17 3.48 -17.89
N THR A 62 4.99 2.87 -17.02
CA THR A 62 4.83 1.49 -16.55
C THR A 62 5.29 1.35 -15.11
N LEU A 63 4.74 0.35 -14.39
CA LEU A 63 5.20 -0.05 -13.06
C LEU A 63 6.28 -1.14 -13.10
N SER A 64 6.42 -1.84 -14.23
CA SER A 64 7.46 -2.84 -14.39
C SER A 64 8.85 -2.22 -14.27
N GLY A 65 9.73 -2.88 -13.55
CA GLY A 65 11.07 -2.40 -13.24
C GLY A 65 11.17 -1.39 -12.09
N LYS A 66 10.03 -0.95 -11.51
CA LYS A 66 10.02 0.05 -10.44
C LYS A 66 9.94 -0.58 -9.05
N ASN A 67 10.76 -0.08 -8.14
CA ASN A 67 10.62 -0.39 -6.72
C ASN A 67 9.44 0.39 -6.16
N ILE A 68 8.45 -0.32 -5.62
CA ILE A 68 7.21 0.25 -5.13
C ILE A 68 7.11 0.00 -3.63
N LEU A 69 7.06 1.06 -2.84
CA LEU A 69 6.89 0.98 -1.39
C LEU A 69 5.56 1.62 -0.96
N ASP A 70 4.76 0.87 -0.22
CA ASP A 70 3.65 1.40 0.56
C ASP A 70 4.06 1.46 2.04
N PRO A 71 4.33 2.67 2.59
CA PRO A 71 4.84 2.80 3.97
C PRO A 71 3.80 2.50 5.05
N THR A 72 2.55 2.28 4.68
CA THR A 72 1.44 1.93 5.59
C THR A 72 0.50 0.96 4.89
N CYS A 73 1.04 -0.17 4.48
CA CYS A 73 0.39 -1.05 3.51
C CYS A 73 -0.88 -1.75 4.02
N GLY A 74 -1.10 -1.80 5.33
CA GLY A 74 -2.24 -2.53 5.90
C GLY A 74 -2.30 -3.95 5.36
N SER A 75 -3.47 -4.37 4.92
CA SER A 75 -3.68 -5.68 4.28
C SER A 75 -3.30 -5.73 2.79
N GLY A 76 -2.61 -4.71 2.25
CA GLY A 76 -1.91 -4.74 0.97
C GLY A 76 -2.72 -4.36 -0.27
N ASN A 77 -3.92 -3.77 -0.14
CA ASN A 77 -4.78 -3.47 -1.30
C ASN A 77 -4.07 -2.67 -2.40
N LEU A 78 -3.31 -1.64 -2.03
CA LEU A 78 -2.61 -0.81 -3.03
C LEU A 78 -1.46 -1.57 -3.69
N LEU A 79 -0.70 -2.35 -2.93
CA LEU A 79 0.38 -3.19 -3.48
C LEU A 79 -0.19 -4.23 -4.46
N ILE A 80 -1.33 -4.85 -4.10
CA ILE A 80 -2.05 -5.78 -4.98
C ILE A 80 -2.54 -5.08 -6.25
N ALA A 81 -3.10 -3.89 -6.13
CA ALA A 81 -3.50 -3.11 -7.30
C ALA A 81 -2.32 -2.76 -8.20
N CYS A 82 -1.16 -2.41 -7.63
CA CYS A 82 0.07 -2.17 -8.39
C CYS A 82 0.53 -3.46 -9.09
N LEU A 83 0.46 -4.61 -8.43
CA LEU A 83 0.80 -5.90 -9.02
C LEU A 83 -0.08 -6.21 -10.24
N ILE A 84 -1.40 -6.03 -10.12
CA ILE A 84 -2.36 -6.22 -11.23
C ILE A 84 -2.08 -5.22 -12.37
N ALA A 85 -1.62 -4.02 -12.04
CA ALA A 85 -1.24 -3.00 -13.00
C ALA A 85 0.15 -3.20 -13.64
N GLY A 86 0.81 -4.33 -13.36
CA GLY A 86 2.05 -4.75 -14.00
C GLY A 86 3.33 -4.45 -13.23
N ALA A 87 3.25 -4.20 -11.93
CA ALA A 87 4.43 -4.14 -11.08
C ALA A 87 5.08 -5.53 -10.93
N ASP A 88 6.39 -5.56 -10.75
CA ASP A 88 7.12 -6.81 -10.52
C ASP A 88 6.96 -7.24 -9.06
N LEU A 89 6.67 -8.52 -8.83
CA LEU A 89 6.39 -9.05 -7.50
C LEU A 89 7.58 -8.92 -6.54
N ASP A 90 8.80 -9.08 -7.04
CA ASP A 90 10.05 -8.93 -6.30
C ASP A 90 10.46 -7.47 -6.02
N LYS A 91 9.66 -6.52 -6.52
CA LYS A 91 9.87 -5.08 -6.34
C LYS A 91 8.73 -4.37 -5.59
N LEU A 92 7.84 -5.15 -4.98
CA LEU A 92 6.80 -4.63 -4.10
C LEU A 92 7.27 -4.68 -2.65
N TYR A 93 7.20 -3.56 -1.97
CA TYR A 93 7.59 -3.42 -0.57
C TYR A 93 6.47 -2.76 0.22
N GLY A 94 6.28 -3.21 1.46
CA GLY A 94 5.30 -2.64 2.36
C GLY A 94 5.86 -2.50 3.77
N ASN A 95 5.42 -1.47 4.46
CA ASN A 95 5.64 -1.35 5.89
C ASN A 95 4.29 -1.23 6.58
N GLU A 96 4.13 -1.89 7.74
CA GLU A 96 2.91 -1.86 8.54
C GLU A 96 3.26 -1.79 10.02
N TYR A 97 2.53 -0.95 10.75
CA TYR A 97 2.73 -0.78 12.19
C TYR A 97 2.17 -1.96 12.99
N ASP A 98 0.99 -2.46 12.60
CA ASP A 98 0.31 -3.56 13.28
C ASP A 98 0.83 -4.92 12.81
N ALA A 99 1.68 -5.55 13.62
CA ALA A 99 2.24 -6.88 13.34
C ALA A 99 1.19 -7.96 13.02
N ARG A 100 -0.04 -7.83 13.53
CA ARG A 100 -1.12 -8.80 13.32
C ARG A 100 -1.58 -8.86 11.86
N VAL A 101 -1.45 -7.74 11.13
CA VAL A 101 -1.92 -7.61 9.74
C VAL A 101 -0.88 -8.09 8.73
N ILE A 102 0.40 -8.08 9.09
CA ILE A 102 1.52 -8.41 8.17
C ILE A 102 1.38 -9.79 7.52
N PRO A 103 1.13 -10.88 8.27
CA PRO A 103 0.98 -12.20 7.65
C PRO A 103 -0.19 -12.25 6.65
N THR A 104 -1.27 -11.54 6.98
CA THR A 104 -2.44 -11.42 6.09
C THR A 104 -2.09 -10.64 4.82
N CYS A 105 -1.35 -9.54 4.94
CA CYS A 105 -0.87 -8.77 3.79
C CYS A 105 -0.05 -9.65 2.83
N ARG A 106 0.93 -10.39 3.35
CA ARG A 106 1.77 -11.32 2.60
C ARG A 106 0.94 -12.39 1.88
N LYS A 107 0.03 -13.04 2.62
CA LYS A 107 -0.87 -14.08 2.08
C LYS A 107 -1.74 -13.53 0.94
N ARG A 108 -2.27 -12.33 1.08
CA ARG A 108 -3.10 -11.68 0.06
C ARG A 108 -2.32 -11.31 -1.19
N ILE A 109 -1.09 -10.79 -1.04
CA ILE A 109 -0.21 -10.50 -2.17
C ILE A 109 0.13 -11.78 -2.93
N LEU A 110 0.53 -12.85 -2.22
CA LEU A 110 0.80 -14.15 -2.83
C LEU A 110 -0.42 -14.71 -3.55
N ARG A 111 -1.60 -14.61 -2.93
CA ARG A 111 -2.85 -15.07 -3.56
C ARG A 111 -3.18 -14.29 -4.84
N ALA A 112 -2.97 -12.98 -4.85
CA ALA A 112 -3.14 -12.18 -6.06
C ALA A 112 -2.11 -12.59 -7.14
N ALA A 113 -0.86 -12.84 -6.77
CA ALA A 113 0.17 -13.32 -7.68
C ALA A 113 -0.21 -14.69 -8.32
N GLU A 114 -0.74 -15.62 -7.53
CA GLU A 114 -1.27 -16.90 -8.05
C GLU A 114 -2.40 -16.71 -9.07
N ILE A 115 -3.38 -15.85 -8.76
CA ILE A 115 -4.50 -15.54 -9.68
C ILE A 115 -3.98 -14.93 -10.99
N LEU A 116 -2.88 -14.19 -10.93
CA LEU A 116 -2.23 -13.61 -12.10
C LEU A 116 -1.28 -14.56 -12.83
N GLY A 117 -1.07 -15.77 -12.30
CA GLY A 117 -0.15 -16.75 -12.88
C GLY A 117 1.34 -16.37 -12.74
N LEU A 118 1.67 -15.55 -11.74
CA LEU A 118 3.04 -15.10 -11.49
C LEU A 118 3.82 -16.14 -10.66
N ASP A 119 5.13 -16.13 -10.81
CA ASP A 119 6.04 -16.97 -10.03
C ASP A 119 6.14 -16.44 -8.59
N VAL A 120 5.39 -17.07 -7.68
CA VAL A 120 5.33 -16.67 -6.26
C VAL A 120 6.66 -16.83 -5.52
N SER A 121 7.60 -17.62 -6.05
CA SER A 121 8.93 -17.78 -5.45
C SER A 121 9.78 -16.49 -5.47
N LYS A 122 9.36 -15.52 -6.25
CA LYS A 122 9.98 -14.18 -6.30
C LYS A 122 9.61 -13.27 -5.14
N PHE A 123 8.58 -13.61 -4.37
CA PHE A 123 8.20 -12.84 -3.19
C PHE A 123 8.90 -13.37 -1.95
N ASN A 124 9.45 -12.47 -1.15
CA ASN A 124 10.12 -12.77 0.11
C ASN A 124 9.40 -12.07 1.26
N ASP A 125 9.30 -12.75 2.38
CA ASP A 125 8.61 -12.25 3.58
C ASP A 125 9.11 -10.90 4.09
N TRP A 126 10.40 -10.62 3.95
CA TRP A 126 11.01 -9.36 4.35
C TRP A 126 10.52 -8.15 3.55
N GLN A 127 9.91 -8.36 2.38
CA GLN A 127 9.34 -7.28 1.57
C GLN A 127 8.18 -6.57 2.28
N ILE A 128 7.52 -7.24 3.24
CA ILE A 128 6.53 -6.61 4.12
C ILE A 128 7.10 -6.56 5.52
N HIS A 129 7.53 -5.37 5.90
CA HIS A 129 8.23 -5.08 7.15
C HIS A 129 7.27 -4.58 8.23
N GLN A 130 7.60 -4.84 9.50
CA GLN A 130 6.92 -4.24 10.63
C GLN A 130 7.67 -2.99 11.09
N GLY A 131 6.99 -1.86 11.10
CA GLY A 131 7.61 -0.67 11.63
C GLY A 131 6.68 0.54 11.67
N ASN A 132 7.11 1.56 12.39
CA ASN A 132 6.42 2.84 12.42
C ASN A 132 6.99 3.77 11.35
N ALA A 133 6.29 3.93 10.24
CA ALA A 133 6.71 4.78 9.13
C ALA A 133 6.92 6.26 9.48
N LEU A 134 6.48 6.69 10.66
CA LEU A 134 6.72 8.05 11.17
C LEU A 134 8.09 8.21 11.86
N ILE A 135 8.80 7.11 12.08
CA ILE A 135 10.16 7.13 12.62
C ILE A 135 11.13 7.21 11.44
N PRO A 136 12.02 8.23 11.35
CA PRO A 136 12.84 8.50 10.18
C PRO A 136 13.61 7.30 9.65
N ASP A 137 14.15 6.45 10.53
CA ASP A 137 15.00 5.32 10.14
C ASP A 137 14.23 4.03 9.87
N CYS A 138 12.91 3.99 10.08
CA CYS A 138 12.10 2.79 9.89
C CYS A 138 12.14 2.25 8.47
N LEU A 139 12.28 3.13 7.47
CA LEU A 139 12.23 2.78 6.06
C LEU A 139 13.62 2.58 5.45
N THR A 140 14.71 2.82 6.20
CA THR A 140 16.09 2.67 5.69
C THR A 140 16.48 1.22 5.40
N GLU A 141 15.81 0.26 6.04
CA GLU A 141 16.03 -1.17 5.82
C GLU A 141 15.70 -1.62 4.40
N PHE A 142 14.86 -0.86 3.69
CA PHE A 142 14.52 -1.17 2.32
C PHE A 142 15.58 -0.71 1.29
N GLY A 143 16.65 -0.02 1.73
CA GLY A 143 17.76 0.44 0.87
C GLY A 143 17.57 1.85 0.30
N PRO A 144 18.61 2.44 -0.28
CA PRO A 144 18.61 3.83 -0.74
C PRO A 144 17.93 4.06 -2.10
N ASP A 145 17.60 3.01 -2.84
CA ASP A 145 17.17 3.09 -4.24
C ASP A 145 15.65 3.05 -4.43
N TYR A 146 14.91 3.80 -3.61
CA TYR A 146 13.47 3.97 -3.87
C TYR A 146 13.24 5.02 -4.96
N ASP A 147 12.97 4.57 -6.17
CA ASP A 147 12.51 5.44 -7.26
C ASP A 147 11.17 6.12 -6.93
N SER A 148 10.50 5.68 -5.86
CA SER A 148 9.19 6.20 -5.54
C SER A 148 8.62 5.70 -4.24
N THR A 149 8.57 6.59 -3.31
CA THR A 149 7.74 6.43 -2.12
C THR A 149 6.30 6.76 -2.51
N ILE A 150 5.49 5.72 -2.64
CA ILE A 150 4.07 5.92 -2.75
C ILE A 150 3.58 6.31 -1.37
N LEU A 151 3.03 7.53 -1.22
CA LEU A 151 1.96 7.76 -0.29
C LEU A 151 2.16 8.29 1.09
N SER A 152 3.32 8.60 1.54
CA SER A 152 3.40 9.31 2.84
C SER A 152 2.58 10.62 2.85
N SER A 153 2.44 11.28 1.69
CA SER A 153 1.71 12.54 1.58
C SER A 153 0.18 12.40 1.56
N LEU A 154 -0.39 11.34 0.98
CA LEU A 154 -1.84 11.12 0.97
C LEU A 154 -2.39 10.73 2.34
N LEU A 155 -1.67 9.88 3.04
CA LEU A 155 -2.05 9.44 4.36
C LEU A 155 -2.10 10.59 5.35
N LYS A 156 -1.17 11.54 5.24
CA LYS A 156 -1.10 12.73 6.08
C LYS A 156 -2.29 13.66 5.91
N ARG A 157 -2.72 13.91 4.66
CA ARG A 157 -3.83 14.83 4.38
C ARG A 157 -5.20 14.25 4.68
N ARG A 158 -5.41 12.96 4.49
CA ARG A 158 -6.74 12.35 4.53
C ARG A 158 -7.17 11.90 5.92
N TRP A 159 -6.24 11.52 6.79
CA TRP A 159 -6.60 10.86 8.05
C TRP A 159 -6.31 11.68 9.30
N GLY A 160 -5.92 12.93 9.16
CA GLY A 160 -5.75 13.82 10.32
C GLY A 160 -4.91 13.18 11.44
N MET A 161 -3.90 12.38 11.07
CA MET A 161 -3.03 11.73 12.05
C MET A 161 -2.35 12.81 12.87
N SER A 162 -2.96 13.12 14.00
CA SER A 162 -2.44 14.03 15.02
C SER A 162 -1.36 13.29 15.80
N GLY A 163 -0.13 13.70 15.64
CA GLY A 163 1.00 13.20 16.41
C GLY A 163 2.27 13.88 15.95
N GLY A 164 3.15 14.24 16.83
CA GLY A 164 4.30 15.13 16.78
C GLY A 164 5.03 15.40 15.45
N TRP A 165 4.93 14.49 14.47
CA TRP A 165 5.47 14.68 13.13
C TRP A 165 4.59 15.61 12.28
N MET A 166 3.27 15.56 12.46
CA MET A 166 2.30 16.42 11.76
C MET A 166 2.29 17.86 12.28
N ASP A 167 2.76 18.07 13.50
CA ASP A 167 2.79 19.39 14.13
C ASP A 167 4.02 20.21 13.72
N ASN A 168 4.94 19.64 12.92
CA ASN A 168 6.09 20.37 12.40
C ASN A 168 5.78 20.98 11.03
N PRO A 169 5.65 22.34 10.94
CA PRO A 169 5.33 23.04 9.69
C PRO A 169 6.33 22.80 8.54
N GLU A 170 7.57 22.46 8.86
CA GLU A 170 8.61 22.17 7.86
C GLU A 170 8.29 20.91 7.05
N HIS A 171 7.70 19.90 7.68
CA HIS A 171 7.30 18.66 7.02
C HIS A 171 6.15 18.87 6.02
N TYR A 172 5.30 19.91 6.24
CA TYR A 172 4.25 20.26 5.29
C TYR A 172 4.80 20.93 4.03
N LYS A 173 5.88 21.71 4.15
CA LYS A 173 6.52 22.36 2.99
C LYS A 173 7.12 21.34 2.04
N GLU A 174 7.73 20.28 2.57
CA GLU A 174 8.25 19.17 1.76
C GLU A 174 7.11 18.39 1.09
N ALA A 175 5.98 18.19 1.78
CA ALA A 175 4.80 17.53 1.21
C ALA A 175 4.11 18.36 0.12
N GLU A 176 4.12 19.70 0.23
CA GLU A 176 3.60 20.61 -0.80
C GLU A 176 4.49 20.63 -2.06
N GLN A 177 5.81 20.48 -1.91
CA GLN A 177 6.73 20.35 -3.05
C GLN A 177 6.56 19.02 -3.79
N LEU A 178 6.00 18.00 -3.12
CA LEU A 178 5.60 16.72 -3.69
C LEU A 178 4.13 16.75 -4.12
N ASP A 179 3.64 17.83 -4.75
CA ASP A 179 2.25 17.93 -5.23
C ASP A 179 1.93 16.83 -6.27
N LEU A 180 1.93 15.58 -5.79
CA LEU A 180 1.54 14.40 -6.55
C LEU A 180 0.03 14.35 -6.81
N PHE A 181 -0.74 15.24 -6.16
CA PHE A 181 -2.19 15.21 -6.13
C PHE A 181 -2.84 16.59 -6.26
N GLY A 182 -2.16 17.55 -6.87
CA GLY A 182 -2.72 18.83 -7.21
C GLY A 182 -4.10 18.66 -7.85
N GLY A 183 -5.15 19.00 -7.07
CA GLY A 183 -6.52 19.04 -7.58
C GLY A 183 -7.46 17.91 -7.16
N LEU A 184 -7.19 17.16 -6.10
CA LEU A 184 -8.11 16.16 -5.53
C LEU A 184 -8.75 16.62 -4.18
N LEU A 185 -8.96 17.93 -4.01
CA LEU A 185 -9.86 18.49 -3.00
C LEU A 185 -11.04 19.13 -3.69
#